data_dbcb8209a132ae0e73387bb23fdab4da
#
_entry.id   dbcb8209a132ae0e73387bb23fdab4da
#
_cell.length_a   1.000
_cell.length_b   1.000
_cell.length_c   1.000
_cell.angle_alpha   90.00
_cell.angle_beta   90.00
_cell.angle_gamma   90.00
#
_symmetry.space_group_name_H-M   'P 1'
#
loop_
_entity.id
_entity.type
_entity.pdbx_description
1 polymer ?
#
loop_
_entity_poly.entity_id
_entity_poly.type
_entity_poly.pdbx_seq_one_letter_code
_entity_poly.pdbx_strand_id
1 'polypeptide(L)'
;MARLAGKVAVIIGGSSGIGLATAQRFVDEGAHVFIMGRRQSELDKAKALIGDGVSTVAGDVTVSADLDRLFATVLEQKGALDILVASSGRVGPEELGKVTEENFDATFNLNARATLFTVQKALPLMRTGGSVILIGSVAGYVGVPGFSAYSATKAALRSYVRTWTREFTDRGIRFNTLSPGPIDTPMIDSTADPDATRAQFVAAIPLNRMGRPEEIAAAAVFLASDEASFVAGGELSVDGGMAQV
;
A
#
# COMPACT_ATOMS: atom_id res chain seq x y z
N MET A 1 -21.15 -0.46 -13.39
CA MET A 1 -21.56 -0.25 -11.99
C MET A 1 -20.31 0.04 -11.17
N ALA A 2 -20.41 0.93 -10.18
CA ALA A 2 -19.28 1.22 -9.27
C ALA A 2 -19.00 -0.01 -8.39
N ARG A 3 -17.78 -0.56 -8.50
CA ARG A 3 -17.40 -1.85 -7.87
C ARG A 3 -17.22 -1.77 -6.35
N LEU A 4 -17.06 -0.56 -5.81
CA LEU A 4 -16.87 -0.29 -4.38
C LEU A 4 -18.02 0.56 -3.81
N ALA A 5 -19.19 0.58 -4.45
CA ALA A 5 -20.32 1.39 -4.02
C ALA A 5 -20.69 1.15 -2.56
N GLY A 6 -20.70 2.22 -1.75
CA GLY A 6 -21.06 2.18 -0.33
C GLY A 6 -20.01 1.55 0.60
N LYS A 7 -18.84 1.11 0.09
CA LYS A 7 -17.74 0.61 0.89
C LYS A 7 -16.99 1.76 1.59
N VAL A 8 -16.46 1.48 2.76
CA VAL A 8 -15.58 2.37 3.53
C VAL A 8 -14.16 1.84 3.44
N ALA A 9 -13.22 2.66 2.99
CA ALA A 9 -11.83 2.30 2.83
C ALA A 9 -10.88 3.20 3.65
N VAL A 10 -9.80 2.63 4.16
CA VAL A 10 -8.65 3.35 4.71
C VAL A 10 -7.44 3.09 3.83
N ILE A 11 -6.73 4.16 3.44
CA ILE A 11 -5.49 4.07 2.66
C ILE A 11 -4.37 4.79 3.41
N ILE A 12 -3.43 4.02 3.93
CA ILE A 12 -2.23 4.53 4.55
C ILE A 12 -1.24 4.96 3.46
N GLY A 13 -0.70 6.18 3.56
CA GLY A 13 0.15 6.75 2.51
C GLY A 13 -0.66 7.25 1.30
N GLY A 14 -1.93 7.64 1.51
CA GLY A 14 -2.87 8.03 0.47
C GLY A 14 -2.67 9.43 -0.12
N SER A 15 -1.63 10.18 0.28
CA SER A 15 -1.42 11.56 -0.17
C SER A 15 -0.49 11.73 -1.37
N SER A 16 0.09 10.64 -1.90
CA SER A 16 0.98 10.70 -3.09
C SER A 16 1.10 9.33 -3.78
N GLY A 17 1.60 9.32 -5.01
CA GLY A 17 1.95 8.11 -5.76
C GLY A 17 0.85 7.07 -5.82
N ILE A 18 1.21 5.80 -5.58
CA ILE A 18 0.29 4.66 -5.64
C ILE A 18 -0.90 4.83 -4.70
N GLY A 19 -0.66 5.31 -3.46
CA GLY A 19 -1.72 5.49 -2.47
C GLY A 19 -2.74 6.54 -2.90
N LEU A 20 -2.29 7.67 -3.46
CA LEU A 20 -3.17 8.72 -3.98
C LEU A 20 -4.00 8.25 -5.17
N ALA A 21 -3.36 7.61 -6.15
CA ALA A 21 -4.07 7.05 -7.30
C ALA A 21 -5.10 5.98 -6.88
N THR A 22 -4.77 5.17 -5.87
CA THR A 22 -5.69 4.19 -5.29
C THR A 22 -6.87 4.89 -4.61
N ALA A 23 -6.62 5.96 -3.85
CA ALA A 23 -7.67 6.72 -3.17
C ALA A 23 -8.64 7.36 -4.18
N GLN A 24 -8.10 8.02 -5.20
CA GLN A 24 -8.90 8.59 -6.30
C GLN A 24 -9.75 7.51 -6.95
N ARG A 25 -9.13 6.40 -7.36
CA ARG A 25 -9.85 5.33 -8.05
C ARG A 25 -10.92 4.68 -7.17
N PHE A 26 -10.69 4.53 -5.87
CA PHE A 26 -11.70 3.97 -4.95
C PHE A 26 -12.91 4.90 -4.80
N VAL A 27 -12.69 6.22 -4.76
CA VAL A 27 -13.78 7.21 -4.76
C VAL A 27 -14.57 7.16 -6.07
N ASP A 28 -13.89 7.07 -7.23
CA ASP A 28 -14.51 6.93 -8.54
C ASP A 28 -15.37 5.65 -8.65
N GLU A 29 -15.01 4.60 -7.91
CA GLU A 29 -15.74 3.33 -7.80
C GLU A 29 -16.79 3.34 -6.66
N GLY A 30 -17.07 4.50 -6.07
CA GLY A 30 -18.16 4.73 -5.12
C GLY A 30 -17.86 4.44 -3.66
N ALA A 31 -16.60 4.26 -3.27
CA ALA A 31 -16.20 4.15 -1.87
C ALA A 31 -16.07 5.52 -1.20
N HIS A 32 -16.28 5.55 0.11
CA HIS A 32 -15.77 6.63 0.95
C HIS A 32 -14.38 6.27 1.48
N VAL A 33 -13.38 7.13 1.27
CA VAL A 33 -11.99 6.83 1.53
C VAL A 33 -11.43 7.72 2.64
N PHE A 34 -10.80 7.13 3.64
CA PHE A 34 -9.94 7.84 4.60
C PHE A 34 -8.50 7.69 4.16
N ILE A 35 -7.79 8.79 3.98
CA ILE A 35 -6.36 8.77 3.70
C ILE A 35 -5.56 9.29 4.88
N MET A 36 -4.46 8.61 5.19
CA MET A 36 -3.53 9.04 6.23
C MET A 36 -2.15 9.36 5.62
N GLY A 37 -1.55 10.44 6.09
CA GLY A 37 -0.21 10.87 5.73
C GLY A 37 0.36 11.85 6.74
N ARG A 38 1.68 12.05 6.73
CA ARG A 38 2.37 12.90 7.73
C ARG A 38 2.21 14.39 7.48
N ARG A 39 2.09 14.80 6.21
CA ARG A 39 2.11 16.21 5.80
C ARG A 39 0.70 16.70 5.51
N GLN A 40 0.19 17.61 6.33
CA GLN A 40 -1.15 18.18 6.15
C GLN A 40 -1.31 18.83 4.77
N SER A 41 -0.31 19.58 4.30
CA SER A 41 -0.36 20.23 2.99
C SER A 41 -0.55 19.25 1.82
N GLU A 42 0.04 18.07 1.89
CA GLU A 42 -0.14 17.05 0.86
C GLU A 42 -1.51 16.35 0.97
N LEU A 43 -2.03 16.22 2.18
CA LEU A 43 -3.39 15.73 2.39
C LEU A 43 -4.44 16.73 1.87
N ASP A 44 -4.21 18.03 2.05
CA ASP A 44 -5.10 19.07 1.54
C ASP A 44 -5.13 19.08 0.00
N LYS A 45 -3.96 18.93 -0.64
CA LYS A 45 -3.86 18.78 -2.09
C LYS A 45 -4.58 17.52 -2.59
N ALA A 46 -4.38 16.39 -1.91
CA ALA A 46 -5.05 15.14 -2.24
C ALA A 46 -6.58 15.29 -2.10
N LYS A 47 -7.06 15.92 -1.04
CA LYS A 47 -8.48 16.18 -0.84
C LYS A 47 -9.05 17.09 -1.93
N ALA A 48 -8.33 18.16 -2.30
CA ALA A 48 -8.76 19.06 -3.38
C ALA A 48 -8.84 18.34 -4.74
N LEU A 49 -7.93 17.38 -4.99
CA LEU A 49 -7.92 16.58 -6.22
C LEU A 49 -9.06 15.54 -6.24
N ILE A 50 -9.28 14.83 -5.13
CA ILE A 50 -10.23 13.70 -5.06
C ILE A 50 -11.68 14.19 -4.85
N GLY A 51 -11.89 15.27 -4.10
CA GLY A 51 -13.21 15.82 -3.80
C GLY A 51 -13.87 15.22 -2.56
N ASP A 52 -15.22 15.21 -2.55
CA ASP A 52 -16.02 14.95 -1.34
C ASP A 52 -16.00 13.49 -0.85
N GLY A 53 -15.58 12.56 -1.69
CA GLY A 53 -15.49 11.12 -1.35
C GLY A 53 -14.33 10.78 -0.41
N VAL A 54 -13.49 11.74 0.00
CA VAL A 54 -12.30 11.51 0.81
C VAL A 54 -12.30 12.30 2.11
N SER A 55 -11.89 11.64 3.19
CA SER A 55 -11.54 12.25 4.50
C SER A 55 -10.04 12.12 4.74
N THR A 56 -9.43 13.11 5.38
CA THR A 56 -7.97 13.14 5.62
C THR A 56 -7.66 13.10 7.10
N VAL A 57 -6.64 12.34 7.50
CA VAL A 57 -6.13 12.28 8.87
C VAL A 57 -4.61 12.44 8.84
N ALA A 58 -4.11 13.53 9.40
CA ALA A 58 -2.67 13.74 9.53
C ALA A 58 -2.10 12.87 10.65
N GLY A 59 -0.99 12.17 10.39
CA GLY A 59 -0.32 11.34 11.40
C GLY A 59 0.78 10.48 10.81
N ASP A 60 1.60 9.92 11.71
CA ASP A 60 2.67 8.98 11.37
C ASP A 60 2.25 7.56 11.75
N VAL A 61 2.24 6.65 10.79
CA VAL A 61 1.83 5.25 11.02
C VAL A 61 2.77 4.49 11.97
N THR A 62 3.98 5.02 12.21
CA THR A 62 4.92 4.46 13.18
C THR A 62 4.57 4.84 14.62
N VAL A 63 3.66 5.81 14.81
CA VAL A 63 3.18 6.31 16.09
C VAL A 63 1.81 5.69 16.40
N SER A 64 1.76 4.86 17.44
CA SER A 64 0.55 4.09 17.80
C SER A 64 -0.66 4.99 18.05
N ALA A 65 -0.50 6.14 18.74
CA ALA A 65 -1.57 7.07 19.02
C ALA A 65 -2.17 7.72 17.76
N ASP A 66 -1.39 7.90 16.69
CA ASP A 66 -1.87 8.43 15.42
C ASP A 66 -2.75 7.42 14.69
N LEU A 67 -2.41 6.13 14.77
CA LEU A 67 -3.27 5.06 14.27
C LEU A 67 -4.58 4.95 15.09
N ASP A 68 -4.50 5.09 16.43
CA ASP A 68 -5.70 5.11 17.28
C ASP A 68 -6.64 6.24 16.89
N ARG A 69 -6.12 7.44 16.67
CA ARG A 69 -6.89 8.60 16.19
C ARG A 69 -7.52 8.35 14.82
N LEU A 70 -6.77 7.76 13.87
CA LEU A 70 -7.29 7.41 12.55
C LEU A 70 -8.51 6.50 12.67
N PHE A 71 -8.37 5.38 13.39
CA PHE A 71 -9.46 4.39 13.47
C PHE A 71 -10.63 4.87 14.34
N ALA A 72 -10.39 5.72 15.35
CA ALA A 72 -11.47 6.40 16.06
C ALA A 72 -12.27 7.32 15.13
N THR A 73 -11.60 8.08 14.26
CA THR A 73 -12.25 8.93 13.25
C THR A 73 -13.09 8.10 12.26
N VAL A 74 -12.57 6.96 11.81
CA VAL A 74 -13.33 6.04 10.93
C VAL A 74 -14.57 5.52 11.64
N LEU A 75 -14.43 5.08 12.90
CA LEU A 75 -15.54 4.57 13.72
C LEU A 75 -16.62 5.64 13.92
N GLU A 76 -16.22 6.85 14.29
CA GLU A 76 -17.13 7.98 14.52
C GLU A 76 -17.92 8.37 13.26
N GLN A 77 -17.24 8.46 12.11
CA GLN A 77 -17.86 8.97 10.88
C GLN A 77 -18.62 7.90 10.08
N LYS A 78 -18.22 6.64 10.16
CA LYS A 78 -18.72 5.55 9.28
C LYS A 78 -19.12 4.28 10.01
N GLY A 79 -18.80 4.13 11.27
CA GLY A 79 -19.19 2.99 12.11
C GLY A 79 -18.43 1.69 11.84
N ALA A 80 -17.84 1.50 10.64
CA ALA A 80 -17.12 0.28 10.29
C ALA A 80 -16.19 0.51 9.10
N LEU A 81 -15.37 -0.50 8.80
CA LEU A 81 -14.38 -0.51 7.72
C LEU A 81 -14.58 -1.75 6.84
N ASP A 82 -14.54 -1.58 5.53
CA ASP A 82 -14.61 -2.67 4.54
C ASP A 82 -13.24 -3.00 3.95
N ILE A 83 -12.41 -1.96 3.70
CA ILE A 83 -11.17 -2.11 2.94
C ILE A 83 -10.03 -1.37 3.64
N LEU A 84 -8.89 -2.04 3.80
CA LEU A 84 -7.64 -1.43 4.25
C LEU A 84 -6.56 -1.59 3.18
N VAL A 85 -5.93 -0.49 2.78
CA VAL A 85 -4.74 -0.51 1.91
C VAL A 85 -3.55 0.07 2.68
N ALA A 86 -2.53 -0.74 2.92
CA ALA A 86 -1.27 -0.31 3.52
C ALA A 86 -0.25 0.00 2.42
N SER A 87 -0.14 1.30 2.05
CA SER A 87 0.72 1.77 0.95
C SER A 87 1.89 2.63 1.42
N SER A 88 2.06 2.85 2.73
CA SER A 88 3.23 3.54 3.25
C SER A 88 4.48 2.67 3.13
N GLY A 89 5.58 3.30 2.75
CA GLY A 89 6.86 2.62 2.69
C GLY A 89 8.01 3.58 2.38
N ARG A 90 9.21 3.13 2.66
CA ARG A 90 10.46 3.79 2.24
C ARG A 90 11.36 2.79 1.56
N VAL A 91 12.19 3.29 0.68
CA VAL A 91 13.33 2.59 0.11
C VAL A 91 14.58 3.25 0.70
N GLY A 92 15.52 2.46 1.19
CA GLY A 92 16.79 2.95 1.72
C GLY A 92 17.90 2.06 1.16
N PRO A 93 18.36 2.29 -0.10
CA PRO A 93 19.31 1.40 -0.72
C PRO A 93 20.69 1.55 -0.04
N GLU A 94 21.24 0.43 0.42
CA GLU A 94 22.58 0.33 0.96
C GLU A 94 23.16 -1.05 0.62
N GLU A 95 24.38 -1.08 0.10
CA GLU A 95 25.10 -2.32 -0.19
C GLU A 95 25.39 -3.11 1.08
N LEU A 96 25.34 -4.43 1.01
CA LEU A 96 25.75 -5.29 2.10
C LEU A 96 27.21 -4.97 2.51
N GLY A 97 27.43 -4.78 3.80
CA GLY A 97 28.70 -4.28 4.37
C GLY A 97 28.73 -2.78 4.63
N LYS A 98 27.72 -2.03 4.12
CA LYS A 98 27.53 -0.60 4.41
C LYS A 98 26.18 -0.31 5.07
N VAL A 99 25.33 -1.35 5.26
CA VAL A 99 24.01 -1.20 5.89
C VAL A 99 24.19 -0.71 7.32
N THR A 100 23.57 0.43 7.62
CA THR A 100 23.56 1.01 8.97
C THR A 100 22.38 0.47 9.78
N GLU A 101 22.54 0.34 11.10
CA GLU A 101 21.44 -0.04 12.01
C GLU A 101 20.28 0.95 11.90
N GLU A 102 20.57 2.26 11.80
CA GLU A 102 19.57 3.29 11.67
C GLU A 102 18.71 3.13 10.40
N ASN A 103 19.33 2.86 9.24
CA ASN A 103 18.58 2.66 8.00
C ASN A 103 17.79 1.35 8.03
N PHE A 104 18.36 0.29 8.61
CA PHE A 104 17.67 -0.98 8.81
C PHE A 104 16.43 -0.78 9.70
N ASP A 105 16.59 -0.20 10.88
CA ASP A 105 15.50 0.02 11.84
C ASP A 105 14.40 0.92 11.26
N ALA A 106 14.78 2.02 10.64
CA ALA A 106 13.82 2.92 10.00
C ALA A 106 13.02 2.20 8.88
N THR A 107 13.68 1.32 8.11
CA THR A 107 13.05 0.57 7.03
C THR A 107 12.10 -0.50 7.57
N PHE A 108 12.53 -1.29 8.54
CA PHE A 108 11.67 -2.30 9.18
C PHE A 108 10.53 -1.68 9.98
N ASN A 109 10.81 -0.61 10.72
CA ASN A 109 9.79 0.07 11.51
C ASN A 109 8.63 0.59 10.63
N LEU A 110 8.94 1.25 9.50
CA LEU A 110 7.91 1.77 8.61
C LEU A 110 7.26 0.66 7.78
N ASN A 111 8.05 -0.17 7.10
CA ASN A 111 7.51 -1.06 6.08
C ASN A 111 6.87 -2.33 6.65
N ALA A 112 7.40 -2.89 7.75
CA ALA A 112 6.94 -4.14 8.32
C ALA A 112 6.17 -3.93 9.64
N ARG A 113 6.81 -3.32 10.64
CA ARG A 113 6.21 -3.13 11.97
C ARG A 113 4.94 -2.27 11.90
N ALA A 114 5.01 -1.09 11.28
CA ALA A 114 3.86 -0.21 11.19
C ALA A 114 2.71 -0.84 10.41
N THR A 115 3.00 -1.62 9.36
CA THR A 115 1.98 -2.36 8.61
C THR A 115 1.24 -3.37 9.49
N LEU A 116 1.97 -4.17 10.30
CA LEU A 116 1.36 -5.13 11.21
C LEU A 116 0.41 -4.43 12.20
N PHE A 117 0.88 -3.38 12.88
CA PHE A 117 0.05 -2.68 13.87
C PHE A 117 -1.11 -1.90 13.25
N THR A 118 -0.96 -1.41 12.03
CA THR A 118 -2.07 -0.80 11.27
C THR A 118 -3.18 -1.83 11.03
N VAL A 119 -2.84 -3.01 10.55
CA VAL A 119 -3.81 -4.09 10.34
C VAL A 119 -4.45 -4.50 11.65
N GLN A 120 -3.65 -4.75 12.71
CA GLN A 120 -4.15 -5.13 14.03
C GLN A 120 -5.18 -4.12 14.58
N LYS A 121 -4.92 -2.82 14.44
CA LYS A 121 -5.84 -1.76 14.90
C LYS A 121 -7.07 -1.59 14.00
N ALA A 122 -6.99 -1.94 12.73
CA ALA A 122 -8.12 -1.93 11.81
C ALA A 122 -9.11 -3.09 12.08
N LEU A 123 -8.61 -4.26 12.49
CA LEU A 123 -9.39 -5.48 12.62
C LEU A 123 -10.69 -5.35 13.44
N PRO A 124 -10.74 -4.64 14.59
CA PRO A 124 -11.99 -4.49 15.34
C PRO A 124 -13.10 -3.76 14.56
N LEU A 125 -12.75 -2.89 13.62
CA LEU A 125 -13.66 -2.13 12.78
C LEU A 125 -14.03 -2.84 11.49
N MET A 126 -13.22 -3.81 11.06
CA MET A 126 -13.45 -4.49 9.78
C MET A 126 -14.71 -5.33 9.80
N ARG A 127 -15.52 -5.20 8.75
CA ARG A 127 -16.68 -6.05 8.52
C ARG A 127 -16.25 -7.46 8.09
N THR A 128 -17.11 -8.43 8.35
CA THR A 128 -17.01 -9.77 7.76
C THR A 128 -16.98 -9.65 6.24
N GLY A 129 -16.09 -10.38 5.58
CA GLY A 129 -15.86 -10.31 4.14
C GLY A 129 -15.00 -9.12 3.68
N GLY A 130 -14.41 -8.36 4.60
CA GLY A 130 -13.54 -7.23 4.30
C GLY A 130 -12.28 -7.61 3.50
N SER A 131 -11.58 -6.62 2.96
CA SER A 131 -10.35 -6.80 2.17
C SER A 131 -9.20 -5.99 2.73
N VAL A 132 -8.06 -6.62 2.95
CA VAL A 132 -6.79 -5.99 3.35
C VAL A 132 -5.77 -6.19 2.23
N ILE A 133 -5.23 -5.08 1.73
CA ILE A 133 -4.26 -5.07 0.64
C ILE A 133 -2.96 -4.45 1.16
N LEU A 134 -1.88 -5.23 1.15
CA LEU A 134 -0.54 -4.75 1.49
C LEU A 134 0.21 -4.43 0.20
N ILE A 135 0.71 -3.20 0.06
CA ILE A 135 1.54 -2.85 -1.09
C ILE A 135 2.95 -3.43 -0.89
N GLY A 136 3.18 -4.54 -1.58
CA GLY A 136 4.44 -5.25 -1.63
C GLY A 136 5.47 -4.60 -2.56
N SER A 137 6.23 -5.43 -3.22
CA SER A 137 7.15 -5.10 -4.33
C SER A 137 7.67 -6.38 -4.93
N VAL A 138 8.01 -6.38 -6.22
CA VAL A 138 8.77 -7.47 -6.85
C VAL A 138 10.08 -7.76 -6.12
N ALA A 139 10.70 -6.75 -5.51
CA ALA A 139 11.90 -6.91 -4.66
C ALA A 139 11.68 -7.83 -3.44
N GLY A 140 10.44 -8.18 -3.09
CA GLY A 140 10.13 -9.16 -2.06
C GLY A 140 10.41 -10.61 -2.44
N TYR A 141 10.71 -10.89 -3.72
CA TYR A 141 10.99 -12.24 -4.23
C TYR A 141 12.03 -12.31 -5.35
N VAL A 142 12.47 -11.17 -5.91
CA VAL A 142 13.68 -11.11 -6.75
C VAL A 142 14.82 -10.43 -6.02
N GLY A 143 16.05 -10.89 -6.26
CA GLY A 143 17.24 -10.27 -5.68
C GLY A 143 17.55 -8.94 -6.35
N VAL A 144 17.60 -7.87 -5.57
CA VAL A 144 17.97 -6.52 -6.03
C VAL A 144 19.18 -6.05 -5.25
N PRO A 145 20.34 -5.83 -5.87
CA PRO A 145 21.55 -5.34 -5.19
C PRO A 145 21.27 -4.03 -4.44
N GLY A 146 21.80 -3.90 -3.22
CA GLY A 146 21.60 -2.74 -2.37
C GLY A 146 20.25 -2.67 -1.65
N PHE A 147 19.34 -3.63 -1.81
CA PHE A 147 18.00 -3.57 -1.24
C PHE A 147 17.74 -4.57 -0.11
N SER A 148 18.78 -5.05 0.59
CA SER A 148 18.65 -6.12 1.59
C SER A 148 17.55 -5.88 2.60
N ALA A 149 17.55 -4.74 3.30
CA ALA A 149 16.54 -4.42 4.31
C ALA A 149 15.16 -4.21 3.69
N TYR A 150 15.08 -3.46 2.58
CA TYR A 150 13.82 -3.21 1.87
C TYR A 150 13.16 -4.51 1.39
N SER A 151 13.92 -5.34 0.68
CA SER A 151 13.44 -6.63 0.14
C SER A 151 12.94 -7.54 1.24
N ALA A 152 13.68 -7.63 2.36
CA ALA A 152 13.26 -8.40 3.52
C ALA A 152 11.92 -7.91 4.10
N THR A 153 11.70 -6.59 4.19
CA THR A 153 10.41 -6.05 4.65
C THR A 153 9.27 -6.41 3.69
N LYS A 154 9.51 -6.37 2.36
CA LYS A 154 8.49 -6.73 1.37
C LYS A 154 8.20 -8.25 1.36
N ALA A 155 9.20 -9.08 1.62
CA ALA A 155 9.01 -10.51 1.84
C ALA A 155 8.20 -10.80 3.13
N ALA A 156 8.40 -9.99 4.20
CA ALA A 156 7.61 -10.10 5.42
C ALA A 156 6.12 -9.86 5.17
N LEU A 157 5.73 -8.89 4.31
CA LEU A 157 4.33 -8.65 3.97
C LEU A 157 3.67 -9.87 3.33
N ARG A 158 4.39 -10.57 2.45
CA ARG A 158 3.93 -11.83 1.85
C ARG A 158 3.69 -12.92 2.89
N SER A 159 4.52 -12.97 3.93
CA SER A 159 4.34 -13.91 5.04
C SER A 159 3.12 -13.53 5.88
N TYR A 160 2.92 -12.25 6.18
CA TYR A 160 1.79 -11.75 6.94
C TYR A 160 0.45 -12.15 6.30
N VAL A 161 0.24 -11.89 5.02
CA VAL A 161 -1.04 -12.17 4.37
C VAL A 161 -1.39 -13.67 4.40
N ARG A 162 -0.40 -14.57 4.29
CA ARG A 162 -0.64 -16.02 4.39
C ARG A 162 -1.05 -16.44 5.79
N THR A 163 -0.39 -15.90 6.81
CA THR A 163 -0.68 -16.18 8.22
C THR A 163 -2.05 -15.64 8.59
N TRP A 164 -2.32 -14.36 8.31
CA TRP A 164 -3.58 -13.72 8.69
C TRP A 164 -4.80 -14.28 7.95
N THR A 165 -4.63 -14.74 6.71
CA THR A 165 -5.71 -15.44 5.98
C THR A 165 -6.18 -16.67 6.75
N ARG A 166 -5.26 -17.40 7.39
CA ARG A 166 -5.61 -18.58 8.21
C ARG A 166 -6.19 -18.21 9.57
N GLU A 167 -5.72 -17.11 10.17
CA GLU A 167 -6.18 -16.65 11.48
C GLU A 167 -7.59 -16.06 11.45
N PHE A 168 -8.02 -15.49 10.31
CA PHE A 168 -9.32 -14.80 10.17
C PHE A 168 -10.26 -15.48 9.18
N THR A 169 -10.15 -16.80 9.03
CA THR A 169 -11.00 -17.62 8.15
C THR A 169 -12.48 -17.50 8.50
N ASP A 170 -12.82 -17.47 9.78
CA ASP A 170 -14.19 -17.37 10.32
C ASP A 170 -14.86 -16.03 10.00
N ARG A 171 -14.07 -14.97 9.82
CA ARG A 171 -14.56 -13.65 9.44
C ARG A 171 -14.58 -13.41 7.93
N GLY A 172 -14.06 -14.34 7.13
CA GLY A 172 -13.97 -14.20 5.67
C GLY A 172 -13.18 -12.97 5.19
N ILE A 173 -12.34 -12.38 6.05
CA ILE A 173 -11.48 -11.25 5.67
C ILE A 173 -10.38 -11.76 4.75
N ARG A 174 -10.24 -11.14 3.59
CA ARG A 174 -9.22 -11.49 2.61
C ARG A 174 -7.98 -10.61 2.80
N PHE A 175 -6.83 -11.23 2.91
CA PHE A 175 -5.54 -10.55 3.00
C PHE A 175 -4.73 -10.89 1.76
N ASN A 176 -4.28 -9.87 1.01
CA ASN A 176 -3.48 -10.08 -0.19
C ASN A 176 -2.34 -9.07 -0.28
N THR A 177 -1.28 -9.45 -0.95
CA THR A 177 -0.18 -8.56 -1.32
C THR A 177 -0.38 -8.12 -2.78
N LEU A 178 -0.29 -6.84 -3.04
CA LEU A 178 -0.20 -6.27 -4.38
C LEU A 178 1.24 -5.79 -4.57
N SER A 179 1.96 -6.41 -5.49
CA SER A 179 3.42 -6.22 -5.67
C SER A 179 3.74 -5.51 -6.98
N PRO A 180 3.93 -4.18 -6.92
CA PRO A 180 4.36 -3.41 -8.08
C PRO A 180 5.79 -3.75 -8.51
N GLY A 181 6.05 -3.62 -9.82
CA GLY A 181 7.38 -3.33 -10.37
C GLY A 181 7.73 -1.84 -10.20
N PRO A 182 8.67 -1.30 -10.98
CA PRO A 182 8.99 0.12 -11.00
C PRO A 182 7.80 0.94 -11.52
N ILE A 183 7.29 1.83 -10.67
CA ILE A 183 6.15 2.72 -10.94
C ILE A 183 6.64 4.17 -10.93
N ASP A 184 6.25 4.95 -11.92
CA ASP A 184 6.60 6.37 -12.01
C ASP A 184 5.85 7.17 -10.95
N THR A 185 6.54 7.50 -9.89
CA THR A 185 6.00 8.17 -8.70
C THR A 185 6.99 9.21 -8.20
N PRO A 186 6.56 10.18 -7.37
CA PRO A 186 7.46 11.17 -6.77
C PRO A 186 8.63 10.58 -5.97
N MET A 187 8.60 9.30 -5.64
CA MET A 187 9.72 8.62 -5.00
C MET A 187 10.94 8.54 -5.94
N ILE A 188 10.73 8.39 -7.24
CA ILE A 188 11.80 8.39 -8.24
C ILE A 188 12.45 9.79 -8.33
N ASP A 189 11.65 10.84 -8.25
CA ASP A 189 12.13 12.23 -8.33
C ASP A 189 13.06 12.60 -7.16
N SER A 190 13.03 11.82 -6.07
CA SER A 190 13.91 11.99 -4.92
C SER A 190 15.25 11.24 -5.03
N THR A 191 15.49 10.50 -6.11
CA THR A 191 16.79 9.85 -6.37
C THR A 191 17.84 10.86 -6.84
N ALA A 192 19.12 10.48 -6.77
CA ALA A 192 20.22 11.37 -7.17
C ALA A 192 20.19 11.72 -8.65
N ASP A 193 19.74 10.80 -9.51
CA ASP A 193 19.54 10.99 -10.94
C ASP A 193 18.23 10.32 -11.37
N PRO A 194 17.11 11.06 -11.37
CA PRO A 194 15.80 10.48 -11.71
C PRO A 194 15.72 9.94 -13.14
N ASP A 195 16.37 10.62 -14.11
CA ASP A 195 16.28 10.21 -15.51
C ASP A 195 17.10 8.94 -15.78
N ALA A 196 18.31 8.84 -15.23
CA ALA A 196 19.10 7.63 -15.29
C ALA A 196 18.40 6.47 -14.57
N THR A 197 17.77 6.73 -13.42
CA THR A 197 16.98 5.74 -12.67
C THR A 197 15.80 5.22 -13.50
N ARG A 198 15.05 6.13 -14.15
CA ARG A 198 13.95 5.73 -15.07
C ARG A 198 14.46 4.90 -16.24
N ALA A 199 15.53 5.32 -16.89
CA ALA A 199 16.12 4.59 -18.01
C ALA A 199 16.56 3.18 -17.62
N GLN A 200 17.19 3.03 -16.45
CA GLN A 200 17.61 1.72 -15.93
C GLN A 200 16.39 0.80 -15.67
N PHE A 201 15.32 1.34 -15.06
CA PHE A 201 14.11 0.56 -14.83
C PHE A 201 13.43 0.16 -16.14
N VAL A 202 13.30 1.07 -17.10
CA VAL A 202 12.70 0.79 -18.41
C VAL A 202 13.44 -0.35 -19.11
N ALA A 203 14.78 -0.36 -19.07
CA ALA A 203 15.59 -1.41 -19.69
C ALA A 203 15.39 -2.80 -19.04
N ALA A 204 14.97 -2.84 -17.76
CA ALA A 204 14.74 -4.09 -17.03
C ALA A 204 13.29 -4.61 -17.14
N ILE A 205 12.36 -3.82 -17.70
CA ILE A 205 10.94 -4.18 -17.78
C ILE A 205 10.61 -4.68 -19.18
N PRO A 206 10.09 -5.92 -19.35
CA PRO A 206 9.72 -6.47 -20.67
C PRO A 206 8.75 -5.60 -21.48
N LEU A 207 7.82 -4.89 -20.84
CA LEU A 207 6.93 -3.95 -21.52
C LEU A 207 7.59 -2.63 -21.92
N ASN A 208 8.91 -2.46 -21.73
CA ASN A 208 9.73 -1.32 -22.14
C ASN A 208 9.19 0.05 -21.66
N ARG A 209 8.54 0.10 -20.48
CA ARG A 209 8.10 1.32 -19.81
C ARG A 209 7.91 1.07 -18.32
N MET A 210 8.01 2.11 -17.54
CA MET A 210 7.55 2.07 -16.15
C MET A 210 6.01 1.96 -16.08
N GLY A 211 5.52 1.37 -15.00
CA GLY A 211 4.10 1.38 -14.68
C GLY A 211 3.65 2.76 -14.21
N ARG A 212 2.35 3.03 -14.34
CA ARG A 212 1.70 4.22 -13.78
C ARG A 212 0.99 3.88 -12.47
N PRO A 213 0.86 4.81 -11.52
CA PRO A 213 0.11 4.61 -10.27
C PRO A 213 -1.32 4.10 -10.49
N GLU A 214 -1.98 4.55 -11.57
CA GLU A 214 -3.35 4.17 -11.93
C GLU A 214 -3.46 2.67 -12.30
N GLU A 215 -2.39 2.06 -12.83
CA GLU A 215 -2.35 0.64 -13.16
C GLU A 215 -2.33 -0.22 -11.87
N ILE A 216 -1.65 0.26 -10.83
CA ILE A 216 -1.69 -0.37 -9.50
C ILE A 216 -3.05 -0.15 -8.84
N ALA A 217 -3.62 1.05 -8.97
CA ALA A 217 -4.94 1.38 -8.44
C ALA A 217 -6.03 0.48 -9.04
N ALA A 218 -5.96 0.16 -10.34
CA ALA A 218 -6.90 -0.75 -10.99
C ALA A 218 -6.85 -2.17 -10.40
N ALA A 219 -5.64 -2.68 -10.15
CA ALA A 219 -5.46 -3.98 -9.49
C ALA A 219 -5.91 -3.95 -8.01
N ALA A 220 -5.70 -2.82 -7.32
CA ALA A 220 -6.19 -2.63 -5.96
C ALA A 220 -7.73 -2.65 -5.91
N VAL A 221 -8.42 -2.04 -6.86
CA VAL A 221 -9.90 -2.11 -6.97
C VAL A 221 -10.36 -3.56 -7.16
N PHE A 222 -9.71 -4.33 -8.05
CA PHE A 222 -10.01 -5.76 -8.20
C PHE A 222 -9.90 -6.50 -6.86
N LEU A 223 -8.77 -6.39 -6.17
CA LEU A 223 -8.56 -7.07 -4.88
C LEU A 223 -9.52 -6.58 -3.77
N ALA A 224 -9.97 -5.33 -3.84
CA ALA A 224 -10.91 -4.74 -2.88
C ALA A 224 -12.36 -5.16 -3.13
N SER A 225 -12.71 -5.50 -4.36
CA SER A 225 -14.07 -5.79 -4.80
C SER A 225 -14.49 -7.24 -4.57
N ASP A 226 -15.77 -7.51 -4.76
CA ASP A 226 -16.35 -8.87 -4.69
C ASP A 226 -15.89 -9.76 -5.86
N GLU A 227 -15.34 -9.18 -6.95
CA GLU A 227 -14.72 -9.93 -8.05
C GLU A 227 -13.53 -10.77 -7.59
N ALA A 228 -12.86 -10.37 -6.50
CA ALA A 228 -11.76 -11.09 -5.87
C ALA A 228 -12.21 -11.98 -4.69
N SER A 229 -13.46 -12.36 -4.60
CA SER A 229 -14.04 -13.11 -3.46
C SER A 229 -13.33 -14.44 -3.16
N PHE A 230 -12.64 -15.03 -4.13
CA PHE A 230 -11.87 -16.26 -3.96
C PHE A 230 -10.34 -16.04 -3.98
N VAL A 231 -9.89 -14.77 -3.87
CA VAL A 231 -8.47 -14.39 -3.82
C VAL A 231 -8.10 -14.05 -2.38
N ALA A 232 -7.40 -14.94 -1.69
CA ALA A 232 -6.98 -14.78 -0.30
C ALA A 232 -5.61 -15.42 -0.03
N GLY A 233 -4.74 -14.70 0.70
CA GLY A 233 -3.37 -15.14 1.01
C GLY A 233 -2.41 -15.06 -0.16
N GLY A 234 -2.84 -14.48 -1.28
CA GLY A 234 -2.10 -14.43 -2.53
C GLY A 234 -1.23 -13.18 -2.67
N GLU A 235 -0.44 -13.20 -3.74
CA GLU A 235 0.33 -12.06 -4.23
C GLU A 235 0.00 -11.82 -5.69
N LEU A 236 -0.43 -10.61 -6.01
CA LEU A 236 -0.68 -10.16 -7.37
C LEU A 236 0.45 -9.22 -7.81
N SER A 237 1.24 -9.65 -8.78
CA SER A 237 2.29 -8.84 -9.39
C SER A 237 1.72 -7.94 -10.48
N VAL A 238 2.12 -6.66 -10.47
CA VAL A 238 1.79 -5.66 -11.51
C VAL A 238 3.09 -4.95 -11.86
N ASP A 239 3.89 -5.54 -12.73
CA ASP A 239 5.32 -5.24 -12.88
C ASP A 239 5.81 -5.18 -14.34
N GLY A 240 4.91 -5.28 -15.31
CA GLY A 240 5.26 -5.29 -16.71
C GLY A 240 6.08 -6.52 -17.15
N GLY A 241 6.02 -7.61 -16.37
CA GLY A 241 6.75 -8.86 -16.60
C GLY A 241 8.13 -8.92 -15.94
N MET A 242 8.56 -7.86 -15.23
CA MET A 242 9.92 -7.73 -14.71
C MET A 242 10.38 -8.91 -13.85
N ALA A 243 9.50 -9.49 -13.06
CA ALA A 243 9.84 -10.56 -12.13
C ALA A 243 9.24 -11.92 -12.52
N GLN A 244 8.63 -12.04 -13.69
CA GLN A 244 7.93 -13.25 -14.14
C GLN A 244 8.71 -14.01 -15.22
N VAL A 245 9.66 -13.38 -15.89
CA VAL A 245 10.46 -13.94 -16.98
C VAL A 245 11.95 -13.64 -16.81
#